data_c95056d44e7dfe9b0a587a495470fadf
#
_entry.id   c95056d44e7dfe9b0a587a495470fadf
#
_cell.length_a   1.000
_cell.length_b   1.000
_cell.length_c   1.000
_cell.angle_alpha   90.00
_cell.angle_beta   90.00
_cell.angle_gamma   90.00
#
_symmetry.space_group_name_H-M   'P 1'
#
loop_
_entity.id
_entity.type
_entity.pdbx_description
1 polymer ?
#
loop_
_entity_poly.entity_id
_entity_poly.type
_entity_poly.pdbx_seq_one_letter_code
_entity_poly.pdbx_strand_id
1 'polypeptide(L)'
;MTAVESRPAGVALTPTPKGHRPFGARCKAFVALTKPRIIELLLITTVPVMFLAAQGAPDLWLVVVTTIGGYLSAGGANALNMYIDRDIDALMDRTSQRPLVTGMVSPRECLAFGIGLGVVSTVWFGLLVNWLSAALSLGALLFYVVIYTLLLKRRTSQNIVWGGIAGCMPVLIGWSAVTNTVSWAAVVLFAVMFFWTPPHYWPLSMKVKEDYARVGVPMLPVVASNRVVARQIVLYSWVMVAVSLLLTPLGYTGWFYTSVALLAGGFWLWEAHALQNRAKAGIAGAKLKEMRLFHWSITYVSLLFIAVAVDPFLR
;
A
#
# COMPACT_ATOMS: atom_id res chain seq x y z
N MET A 1 22.15 -12.18 -38.60
CA MET A 1 20.77 -12.63 -38.78
C MET A 1 20.34 -13.27 -37.48
N THR A 2 19.76 -12.51 -36.56
CA THR A 2 19.31 -12.95 -35.25
C THR A 2 17.81 -13.16 -35.32
N ALA A 3 17.38 -14.38 -35.06
CA ALA A 3 15.97 -14.78 -35.05
C ALA A 3 15.18 -14.02 -34.00
N VAL A 4 14.14 -13.34 -34.42
CA VAL A 4 13.12 -12.74 -33.54
C VAL A 4 12.25 -13.90 -33.02
N GLU A 5 12.44 -14.28 -31.77
CA GLU A 5 11.54 -15.22 -31.08
C GLU A 5 10.14 -14.61 -30.97
N SER A 6 9.19 -15.28 -31.57
CA SER A 6 7.77 -14.95 -31.57
C SER A 6 7.21 -15.01 -30.15
N ARG A 7 6.56 -13.91 -29.72
CA ARG A 7 5.74 -13.88 -28.50
C ARG A 7 4.74 -15.03 -28.47
N PRO A 8 4.58 -15.74 -27.35
CA PRO A 8 3.51 -16.73 -27.24
C PRO A 8 2.16 -16.05 -27.37
N ALA A 9 1.32 -16.61 -28.25
CA ALA A 9 -0.04 -16.16 -28.50
C ALA A 9 -0.83 -16.15 -27.18
N GLY A 10 -1.58 -15.07 -26.96
CA GLY A 10 -2.38 -14.85 -25.75
C GLY A 10 -3.28 -16.05 -25.45
N VAL A 11 -3.19 -16.55 -24.22
CA VAL A 11 -4.11 -17.57 -23.69
C VAL A 11 -5.53 -17.00 -23.77
N ALA A 12 -6.32 -17.47 -24.68
CA ALA A 12 -7.74 -17.16 -24.78
C ALA A 12 -8.40 -17.66 -23.47
N LEU A 13 -8.87 -16.71 -22.64
CA LEU A 13 -9.69 -17.03 -21.49
C LEU A 13 -10.95 -17.75 -21.98
N THR A 14 -11.03 -19.05 -21.79
CA THR A 14 -12.23 -19.83 -22.09
C THR A 14 -13.40 -19.27 -21.26
N PRO A 15 -14.52 -18.88 -21.89
CA PRO A 15 -15.68 -18.40 -21.14
C PRO A 15 -16.23 -19.56 -20.31
N THR A 16 -16.13 -19.45 -18.99
CA THR A 16 -16.80 -20.38 -18.07
C THR A 16 -18.31 -20.30 -18.30
N PRO A 17 -19.05 -21.45 -18.29
CA PRO A 17 -20.49 -21.50 -18.56
C PRO A 17 -21.23 -20.53 -17.61
N LYS A 18 -22.19 -19.78 -18.18
CA LYS A 18 -23.12 -18.89 -17.43
C LYS A 18 -24.15 -19.74 -16.65
N GLY A 19 -23.69 -20.48 -15.64
CA GLY A 19 -24.59 -21.09 -14.66
C GLY A 19 -25.10 -19.98 -13.71
N HIS A 20 -26.35 -20.13 -13.24
CA HIS A 20 -26.97 -19.25 -12.26
C HIS A 20 -26.09 -19.21 -10.99
N ARG A 21 -25.36 -18.13 -10.82
CA ARG A 21 -24.45 -17.95 -9.66
C ARG A 21 -25.27 -17.41 -8.50
N PRO A 22 -25.20 -18.03 -7.29
CA PRO A 22 -25.94 -17.55 -6.13
C PRO A 22 -25.60 -16.09 -5.84
N PHE A 23 -26.60 -15.28 -5.52
CA PHE A 23 -26.47 -13.85 -5.25
C PHE A 23 -25.37 -13.56 -4.21
N GLY A 24 -25.33 -14.34 -3.10
CA GLY A 24 -24.30 -14.19 -2.07
C GLY A 24 -22.87 -14.42 -2.55
N ALA A 25 -22.64 -15.34 -3.48
CA ALA A 25 -21.33 -15.57 -4.09
C ALA A 25 -20.88 -14.37 -4.95
N ARG A 26 -21.81 -13.73 -5.64
CA ARG A 26 -21.52 -12.50 -6.40
C ARG A 26 -21.18 -11.33 -5.48
N CYS A 27 -21.95 -11.11 -4.41
CA CYS A 27 -21.65 -10.07 -3.40
C CYS A 27 -20.24 -10.27 -2.81
N LYS A 28 -19.91 -11.51 -2.43
CA LYS A 28 -18.56 -11.85 -1.93
C LYS A 28 -17.46 -11.56 -2.96
N ALA A 29 -17.72 -11.81 -4.25
CA ALA A 29 -16.78 -11.50 -5.32
C ALA A 29 -16.55 -9.99 -5.48
N PHE A 30 -17.60 -9.15 -5.42
CA PHE A 30 -17.45 -7.69 -5.43
C PHE A 30 -16.68 -7.15 -4.21
N VAL A 31 -16.96 -7.67 -3.02
CA VAL A 31 -16.15 -7.35 -1.83
C VAL A 31 -14.69 -7.77 -2.03
N ALA A 32 -14.41 -8.92 -2.61
CA ALA A 32 -13.04 -9.36 -2.89
C ALA A 32 -12.29 -8.46 -3.89
N LEU A 33 -12.99 -7.75 -4.80
CA LEU A 33 -12.37 -6.74 -5.68
C LEU A 33 -11.77 -5.57 -4.90
N THR A 34 -12.35 -5.19 -3.76
CA THR A 34 -11.85 -4.08 -2.93
C THR A 34 -10.59 -4.42 -2.16
N LYS A 35 -10.22 -5.71 -2.02
CA LYS A 35 -9.07 -6.21 -1.23
C LYS A 35 -9.10 -5.72 0.23
N PRO A 36 -10.10 -6.08 1.06
CA PRO A 36 -10.33 -5.52 2.40
C PRO A 36 -9.08 -5.51 3.29
N ARG A 37 -8.32 -6.61 3.33
CA ARG A 37 -7.09 -6.74 4.15
C ARG A 37 -6.02 -5.69 3.88
N ILE A 38 -5.95 -5.15 2.66
CA ILE A 38 -4.99 -4.10 2.31
C ILE A 38 -5.51 -2.75 2.83
N ILE A 39 -6.83 -2.56 2.78
CA ILE A 39 -7.46 -1.31 3.25
C ILE A 39 -7.33 -1.16 4.76
N GLU A 40 -7.39 -2.24 5.54
CA GLU A 40 -7.17 -2.22 6.99
C GLU A 40 -5.86 -1.53 7.37
N LEU A 41 -4.77 -1.83 6.65
CA LEU A 41 -3.47 -1.18 6.90
C LEU A 41 -3.49 0.32 6.56
N LEU A 42 -4.23 0.73 5.52
CA LEU A 42 -4.39 2.15 5.18
C LEU A 42 -5.16 2.91 6.26
N LEU A 43 -6.16 2.27 6.87
CA LEU A 43 -6.95 2.86 7.97
C LEU A 43 -6.13 3.00 9.25
N ILE A 44 -5.25 2.05 9.55
CA ILE A 44 -4.30 2.12 10.68
C ILE A 44 -3.39 3.36 10.59
N THR A 45 -3.15 3.88 9.41
CA THR A 45 -2.36 5.11 9.24
C THR A 45 -3.22 6.37 9.18
N THR A 46 -4.48 6.29 8.76
CA THR A 46 -5.39 7.43 8.65
C THR A 46 -5.89 7.91 10.01
N VAL A 47 -6.50 6.99 10.79
CA VAL A 47 -7.17 7.34 12.05
C VAL A 47 -6.22 7.92 13.09
N PRO A 48 -5.04 7.33 13.37
CA PRO A 48 -4.07 7.91 14.31
C PRO A 48 -3.64 9.34 13.95
N VAL A 49 -3.51 9.63 12.65
CA VAL A 49 -3.16 10.97 12.20
C VAL A 49 -4.27 11.98 12.51
N MET A 50 -5.54 11.56 12.50
CA MET A 50 -6.65 12.44 12.88
C MET A 50 -6.56 12.83 14.37
N PHE A 51 -6.10 11.94 15.25
CA PHE A 51 -5.85 12.25 16.66
C PHE A 51 -4.72 13.29 16.82
N LEU A 52 -3.62 13.12 16.09
CA LEU A 52 -2.53 14.09 16.11
C LEU A 52 -2.98 15.45 15.54
N ALA A 53 -3.76 15.45 14.47
CA ALA A 53 -4.27 16.67 13.83
C ALA A 53 -5.25 17.42 14.75
N ALA A 54 -6.08 16.70 15.51
CA ALA A 54 -7.01 17.26 16.49
C ALA A 54 -6.33 17.67 17.81
N GLN A 55 -5.05 17.29 18.03
CA GLN A 55 -4.34 17.43 19.32
C GLN A 55 -5.13 16.83 20.49
N GLY A 56 -5.81 15.70 20.24
CA GLY A 56 -6.71 15.02 21.18
C GLY A 56 -7.64 14.08 20.43
N ALA A 57 -8.85 13.84 20.98
CA ALA A 57 -9.85 13.03 20.31
C ALA A 57 -10.54 13.83 19.18
N PRO A 58 -10.47 13.38 17.92
CA PRO A 58 -11.24 13.98 16.85
C PRO A 58 -12.73 13.67 16.99
N ASP A 59 -13.59 14.43 16.30
CA ASP A 59 -15.00 14.12 16.21
C ASP A 59 -15.20 12.69 15.67
N LEU A 60 -15.98 11.88 16.40
CA LEU A 60 -16.21 10.48 16.05
C LEU A 60 -16.94 10.33 14.70
N TRP A 61 -17.88 11.23 14.41
CA TRP A 61 -18.56 11.24 13.12
C TRP A 61 -17.56 11.48 11.98
N LEU A 62 -16.65 12.45 12.15
CA LEU A 62 -15.61 12.74 11.18
C LEU A 62 -14.69 11.54 10.94
N VAL A 63 -14.31 10.80 11.99
CA VAL A 63 -13.52 9.56 11.88
C VAL A 63 -14.27 8.53 11.05
N VAL A 64 -15.56 8.30 11.35
CA VAL A 64 -16.39 7.31 10.64
C VAL A 64 -16.53 7.67 9.16
N VAL A 65 -16.91 8.90 8.83
CA VAL A 65 -17.12 9.30 7.42
C VAL A 65 -15.80 9.32 6.64
N THR A 66 -14.68 9.71 7.26
CA THR A 66 -13.35 9.66 6.64
C THR A 66 -12.93 8.22 6.36
N THR A 67 -13.15 7.32 7.30
CA THR A 67 -12.84 5.89 7.18
C THR A 67 -13.65 5.24 6.06
N ILE A 68 -14.96 5.50 5.99
CA ILE A 68 -15.84 4.98 4.93
C ILE A 68 -15.40 5.52 3.56
N GLY A 69 -15.17 6.83 3.46
CA GLY A 69 -14.70 7.45 2.22
C GLY A 69 -13.36 6.86 1.73
N GLY A 70 -12.41 6.67 2.66
CA GLY A 70 -11.13 6.01 2.39
C GLY A 70 -11.29 4.56 1.91
N TYR A 71 -12.21 3.80 2.53
CA TYR A 71 -12.53 2.44 2.10
C TYR A 71 -13.10 2.40 0.68
N LEU A 72 -14.02 3.29 0.35
CA LEU A 72 -14.62 3.39 -0.98
C LEU A 72 -13.55 3.75 -2.03
N SER A 73 -12.71 4.74 -1.75
CA SER A 73 -11.63 5.17 -2.67
C SER A 73 -10.62 4.06 -2.94
N ALA A 74 -10.07 3.46 -1.87
CA ALA A 74 -9.10 2.38 -1.97
C ALA A 74 -9.71 1.13 -2.63
N GLY A 75 -10.98 0.83 -2.33
CA GLY A 75 -11.75 -0.24 -2.95
C GLY A 75 -11.90 -0.04 -4.46
N GLY A 76 -12.25 1.18 -4.88
CA GLY A 76 -12.33 1.57 -6.28
C GLY A 76 -10.98 1.43 -7.00
N ALA A 77 -9.91 1.96 -6.38
CA ALA A 77 -8.55 1.84 -6.91
C ALA A 77 -8.12 0.37 -7.08
N ASN A 78 -8.41 -0.48 -6.10
CA ASN A 78 -8.11 -1.92 -6.16
C ASN A 78 -8.90 -2.65 -7.25
N ALA A 79 -10.18 -2.34 -7.43
CA ALA A 79 -11.00 -2.92 -8.49
C ALA A 79 -10.46 -2.53 -9.88
N LEU A 80 -10.13 -1.25 -10.09
CA LEU A 80 -9.52 -0.76 -11.33
C LEU A 80 -8.15 -1.38 -11.59
N ASN A 81 -7.32 -1.56 -10.54
CA ASN A 81 -6.06 -2.27 -10.66
C ASN A 81 -6.25 -3.73 -11.12
N MET A 82 -7.24 -4.45 -10.55
CA MET A 82 -7.54 -5.81 -11.00
C MET A 82 -8.05 -5.85 -12.45
N TYR A 83 -8.83 -4.85 -12.87
CA TYR A 83 -9.27 -4.74 -14.25
C TYR A 83 -8.10 -4.57 -15.23
N ILE A 84 -7.13 -3.72 -14.88
CA ILE A 84 -5.95 -3.45 -15.71
C ILE A 84 -5.01 -4.67 -15.74
N ASP A 85 -4.77 -5.29 -14.58
CA ASP A 85 -3.82 -6.38 -14.41
C ASP A 85 -4.38 -7.77 -14.74
N ARG A 86 -5.64 -7.89 -15.22
CA ARG A 86 -6.33 -9.18 -15.44
C ARG A 86 -5.57 -10.16 -16.35
N ASP A 87 -4.74 -9.65 -17.24
CA ASP A 87 -3.90 -10.44 -18.14
C ASP A 87 -2.75 -11.13 -17.38
N ILE A 88 -2.04 -10.39 -16.53
CA ILE A 88 -0.93 -10.93 -15.74
C ILE A 88 -1.43 -11.71 -14.52
N ASP A 89 -2.57 -11.33 -13.95
CA ASP A 89 -3.15 -12.00 -12.78
C ASP A 89 -3.50 -13.47 -13.04
N ALA A 90 -3.87 -13.80 -14.26
CA ALA A 90 -4.17 -15.17 -14.68
C ALA A 90 -2.91 -16.07 -14.72
N LEU A 91 -1.73 -15.49 -14.86
CA LEU A 91 -0.46 -16.19 -14.97
C LEU A 91 0.32 -16.30 -13.65
N MET A 92 -0.14 -15.60 -12.61
CA MET A 92 0.50 -15.58 -11.29
C MET A 92 -0.26 -16.48 -10.32
N ASP A 93 0.43 -17.39 -9.63
CA ASP A 93 -0.19 -18.35 -8.69
C ASP A 93 -0.98 -17.62 -7.58
N ARG A 94 -0.40 -16.52 -7.06
CA ARG A 94 -1.01 -15.70 -6.00
C ARG A 94 -2.33 -15.03 -6.40
N THR A 95 -2.54 -14.75 -7.67
CA THR A 95 -3.68 -13.95 -8.17
C THR A 95 -4.64 -14.74 -9.06
N SER A 96 -4.34 -16.00 -9.37
CA SER A 96 -5.15 -16.89 -10.20
C SER A 96 -6.60 -17.08 -9.71
N GLN A 97 -6.84 -16.90 -8.42
CA GLN A 97 -8.17 -17.03 -7.79
C GLN A 97 -8.96 -15.71 -7.71
N ARG A 98 -8.46 -14.64 -8.31
CA ARG A 98 -9.17 -13.35 -8.31
C ARG A 98 -10.49 -13.42 -9.05
N PRO A 99 -11.54 -12.66 -8.62
CA PRO A 99 -12.89 -12.72 -9.21
C PRO A 99 -12.94 -12.48 -10.71
N LEU A 100 -12.04 -11.65 -11.26
CA LEU A 100 -11.93 -11.43 -12.70
C LEU A 100 -11.34 -12.63 -13.43
N VAL A 101 -10.29 -13.24 -12.87
CA VAL A 101 -9.62 -14.41 -13.46
C VAL A 101 -10.53 -15.61 -13.47
N THR A 102 -11.26 -15.86 -12.37
CA THR A 102 -12.23 -16.95 -12.26
C THR A 102 -13.55 -16.68 -13.00
N GLY A 103 -13.70 -15.50 -13.60
CA GLY A 103 -14.92 -15.10 -14.31
C GLY A 103 -16.13 -14.88 -13.40
N MET A 104 -15.97 -14.78 -12.07
CA MET A 104 -17.04 -14.47 -11.11
C MET A 104 -17.63 -13.06 -11.32
N VAL A 105 -16.82 -12.14 -11.77
CA VAL A 105 -17.20 -10.77 -12.17
C VAL A 105 -16.66 -10.53 -13.57
N SER A 106 -17.47 -9.97 -14.44
CA SER A 106 -17.04 -9.62 -15.80
C SER A 106 -16.13 -8.38 -15.78
N PRO A 107 -15.26 -8.20 -16.80
CA PRO A 107 -14.43 -7.01 -16.91
C PRO A 107 -15.24 -5.69 -16.92
N ARG A 108 -16.40 -5.68 -17.57
CA ARG A 108 -17.27 -4.49 -17.63
C ARG A 108 -17.86 -4.16 -16.26
N GLU A 109 -18.32 -5.16 -15.52
CA GLU A 109 -18.83 -4.99 -14.15
C GLU A 109 -17.74 -4.49 -13.21
N CYS A 110 -16.52 -5.04 -13.28
CA CYS A 110 -15.40 -4.62 -12.47
C CYS A 110 -15.00 -3.16 -12.76
N LEU A 111 -14.94 -2.77 -14.03
CA LEU A 111 -14.64 -1.40 -14.45
C LEU A 111 -15.70 -0.41 -13.93
N ALA A 112 -16.99 -0.71 -14.17
CA ALA A 112 -18.09 0.12 -13.71
C ALA A 112 -18.13 0.24 -12.18
N PHE A 113 -17.90 -0.87 -11.47
CA PHE A 113 -17.81 -0.89 -10.01
C PHE A 113 -16.65 -0.03 -9.48
N GLY A 114 -15.46 -0.17 -10.05
CA GLY A 114 -14.28 0.60 -9.64
C GLY A 114 -14.44 2.11 -9.88
N ILE A 115 -14.97 2.50 -11.05
CA ILE A 115 -15.28 3.90 -11.36
C ILE A 115 -16.38 4.42 -10.42
N GLY A 116 -17.46 3.64 -10.24
CA GLY A 116 -18.55 4.01 -9.36
C GLY A 116 -18.11 4.26 -7.93
N LEU A 117 -17.28 3.39 -7.35
CA LEU A 117 -16.69 3.59 -6.03
C LEU A 117 -15.82 4.84 -5.95
N GLY A 118 -15.01 5.12 -6.99
CA GLY A 118 -14.19 6.33 -7.06
C GLY A 118 -15.03 7.61 -7.08
N VAL A 119 -16.09 7.66 -7.90
CA VAL A 119 -17.01 8.79 -7.96
C VAL A 119 -17.75 8.97 -6.62
N VAL A 120 -18.34 7.89 -6.09
CA VAL A 120 -19.04 7.93 -4.81
C VAL A 120 -18.12 8.39 -3.68
N SER A 121 -16.87 7.89 -3.62
CA SER A 121 -15.89 8.31 -2.63
C SER A 121 -15.57 9.81 -2.73
N THR A 122 -15.36 10.32 -3.94
CA THR A 122 -15.03 11.75 -4.15
C THR A 122 -16.18 12.64 -3.70
N VAL A 123 -17.42 12.31 -4.08
CA VAL A 123 -18.62 13.04 -3.65
C VAL A 123 -18.82 12.93 -2.14
N TRP A 124 -18.61 11.72 -1.58
CA TRP A 124 -18.68 11.47 -0.15
C TRP A 124 -17.73 12.36 0.65
N PHE A 125 -16.45 12.40 0.27
CA PHE A 125 -15.47 13.27 0.92
C PHE A 125 -15.81 14.74 0.76
N GLY A 126 -16.22 15.19 -0.43
CA GLY A 126 -16.56 16.59 -0.67
C GLY A 126 -17.73 17.10 0.16
N LEU A 127 -18.77 16.26 0.32
CA LEU A 127 -19.99 16.65 1.02
C LEU A 127 -19.93 16.42 2.55
N LEU A 128 -19.25 15.36 3.01
CA LEU A 128 -19.30 14.93 4.42
C LEU A 128 -18.01 15.23 5.19
N VAL A 129 -16.89 15.55 4.48
CA VAL A 129 -15.61 15.86 5.12
C VAL A 129 -15.16 17.26 4.66
N ASN A 130 -14.44 17.36 3.56
CA ASN A 130 -14.08 18.62 2.90
C ASN A 130 -13.52 18.37 1.49
N TRP A 131 -13.47 19.40 0.67
CA TRP A 131 -13.02 19.30 -0.73
C TRP A 131 -11.51 19.05 -0.86
N LEU A 132 -10.69 19.45 0.11
CA LEU A 132 -9.25 19.13 0.10
C LEU A 132 -9.03 17.62 0.26
N SER A 133 -9.70 17.00 1.22
CA SER A 133 -9.65 15.55 1.41
C SER A 133 -10.22 14.79 0.21
N ALA A 134 -11.27 15.30 -0.44
CA ALA A 134 -11.79 14.77 -1.69
C ALA A 134 -10.75 14.81 -2.82
N ALA A 135 -10.08 15.94 -3.00
CA ALA A 135 -9.03 16.11 -4.01
C ALA A 135 -7.82 15.20 -3.75
N LEU A 136 -7.37 15.09 -2.51
CA LEU A 136 -6.28 14.20 -2.11
C LEU A 136 -6.65 12.72 -2.34
N SER A 137 -7.89 12.32 -2.00
CA SER A 137 -8.38 10.96 -2.19
C SER A 137 -8.50 10.59 -3.67
N LEU A 138 -9.06 11.49 -4.49
CA LEU A 138 -9.13 11.31 -5.94
C LEU A 138 -7.73 11.27 -6.56
N GLY A 139 -6.84 12.17 -6.13
CA GLY A 139 -5.44 12.18 -6.55
C GLY A 139 -4.71 10.87 -6.24
N ALA A 140 -4.93 10.30 -5.04
CA ALA A 140 -4.40 9.00 -4.65
C ALA A 140 -4.90 7.86 -5.56
N LEU A 141 -6.22 7.83 -5.83
CA LEU A 141 -6.83 6.83 -6.70
C LEU A 141 -6.27 6.92 -8.12
N LEU A 142 -6.24 8.13 -8.69
CA LEU A 142 -5.72 8.35 -10.04
C LEU A 142 -4.22 8.04 -10.12
N PHE A 143 -3.44 8.42 -9.11
CA PHE A 143 -2.02 8.10 -9.05
C PHE A 143 -1.81 6.58 -9.02
N TYR A 144 -2.57 5.86 -8.19
CA TYR A 144 -2.47 4.40 -8.10
C TYR A 144 -2.86 3.71 -9.41
N VAL A 145 -3.94 4.16 -10.05
CA VAL A 145 -4.45 3.53 -11.28
C VAL A 145 -3.59 3.90 -12.49
N VAL A 146 -3.35 5.20 -12.70
CA VAL A 146 -2.68 5.68 -13.92
C VAL A 146 -1.16 5.60 -13.76
N ILE A 147 -0.61 6.23 -12.73
CA ILE A 147 0.86 6.34 -12.60
C ILE A 147 1.45 4.99 -12.19
N TYR A 148 0.97 4.39 -11.08
CA TYR A 148 1.56 3.13 -10.64
C TYR A 148 1.17 1.96 -11.54
N THR A 149 -0.13 1.68 -11.74
CA THR A 149 -0.58 0.44 -12.40
C THR A 149 -0.31 0.45 -13.90
N LEU A 150 -0.65 1.54 -14.62
CA LEU A 150 -0.49 1.60 -16.07
C LEU A 150 0.95 1.96 -16.50
N LEU A 151 1.59 2.92 -15.80
CA LEU A 151 2.88 3.45 -16.25
C LEU A 151 4.08 2.77 -15.60
N LEU A 152 4.14 2.68 -14.26
CA LEU A 152 5.35 2.27 -13.56
C LEU A 152 5.48 0.76 -13.41
N LYS A 153 4.40 0.05 -13.05
CA LYS A 153 4.43 -1.34 -12.59
C LYS A 153 5.15 -2.28 -13.55
N ARG A 154 4.93 -2.13 -14.85
CA ARG A 154 5.46 -3.01 -15.89
C ARG A 154 6.73 -2.48 -16.56
N ARG A 155 7.22 -1.29 -16.18
CA ARG A 155 8.30 -0.59 -16.90
C ARG A 155 9.56 -0.33 -16.11
N THR A 156 9.47 -0.29 -14.77
CA THR A 156 10.62 0.07 -13.94
C THR A 156 10.71 -0.76 -12.67
N SER A 157 11.95 -1.04 -12.25
CA SER A 157 12.22 -1.67 -10.95
C SER A 157 11.98 -0.75 -9.75
N GLN A 158 11.83 0.56 -10.00
CA GLN A 158 11.48 1.56 -8.98
C GLN A 158 9.96 1.69 -8.78
N ASN A 159 9.17 0.78 -9.37
CA ASN A 159 7.71 0.81 -9.35
C ASN A 159 7.13 0.85 -7.92
N ILE A 160 7.76 0.17 -6.94
CA ILE A 160 7.35 0.16 -5.54
C ILE A 160 7.69 1.49 -4.86
N VAL A 161 8.85 2.08 -5.17
CA VAL A 161 9.27 3.36 -4.57
C VAL A 161 8.26 4.45 -4.94
N TRP A 162 8.11 4.72 -6.22
CA TRP A 162 7.23 5.77 -6.71
C TRP A 162 5.74 5.41 -6.57
N GLY A 163 5.38 4.14 -6.80
CA GLY A 163 4.02 3.65 -6.62
C GLY A 163 3.54 3.72 -5.16
N GLY A 164 4.49 3.67 -4.21
CA GLY A 164 4.24 3.82 -2.79
C GLY A 164 3.59 5.14 -2.39
N ILE A 165 3.73 6.20 -3.20
CA ILE A 165 3.08 7.50 -2.97
C ILE A 165 1.57 7.34 -2.73
N ALA A 166 0.88 6.49 -3.50
CA ALA A 166 -0.54 6.25 -3.30
C ALA A 166 -0.85 5.67 -1.91
N GLY A 167 0.01 4.79 -1.39
CA GLY A 167 -0.11 4.21 -0.05
C GLY A 167 0.22 5.18 1.10
N CYS A 168 0.85 6.32 0.80
CA CYS A 168 1.15 7.36 1.79
C CYS A 168 0.03 8.41 1.91
N MET A 169 -0.84 8.52 0.91
CA MET A 169 -1.90 9.54 0.87
C MET A 169 -2.91 9.47 2.02
N PRO A 170 -3.23 8.29 2.61
CA PRO A 170 -4.10 8.20 3.78
C PRO A 170 -3.69 9.12 4.94
N VAL A 171 -2.39 9.34 5.13
CA VAL A 171 -1.85 10.28 6.14
C VAL A 171 -2.28 11.72 5.85
N LEU A 172 -2.13 12.18 4.61
CA LEU A 172 -2.54 13.53 4.20
C LEU A 172 -4.06 13.68 4.26
N ILE A 173 -4.81 12.63 3.90
CA ILE A 173 -6.27 12.62 3.96
C ILE A 173 -6.76 12.70 5.40
N GLY A 174 -6.18 11.90 6.32
CA GLY A 174 -6.53 11.94 7.74
C GLY A 174 -6.24 13.30 8.38
N TRP A 175 -5.11 13.92 8.05
CA TRP A 175 -4.76 15.26 8.51
C TRP A 175 -5.73 16.32 7.96
N SER A 176 -5.92 16.35 6.64
CA SER A 176 -6.78 17.33 5.98
C SER A 176 -8.25 17.17 6.35
N ALA A 177 -8.70 15.98 6.69
CA ALA A 177 -10.06 15.75 7.17
C ALA A 177 -10.36 16.59 8.42
N VAL A 178 -9.41 16.68 9.35
CA VAL A 178 -9.56 17.42 10.61
C VAL A 178 -9.30 18.90 10.43
N THR A 179 -8.24 19.28 9.70
CA THR A 179 -7.73 20.66 9.70
C THR A 179 -8.08 21.45 8.44
N ASN A 180 -8.58 20.79 7.41
CA ASN A 180 -8.75 21.33 6.04
C ASN A 180 -7.47 22.00 5.48
N THR A 181 -6.30 21.51 5.92
CA THR A 181 -4.98 22.00 5.50
C THR A 181 -4.00 20.83 5.35
N VAL A 182 -2.80 21.11 4.83
CA VAL A 182 -1.65 20.21 4.87
C VAL A 182 -0.55 20.90 5.66
N SER A 183 -0.12 20.29 6.78
CA SER A 183 0.97 20.79 7.61
C SER A 183 2.26 20.00 7.42
N TRP A 184 3.36 20.53 7.98
CA TRP A 184 4.64 19.81 8.00
C TRP A 184 4.57 18.48 8.75
N ALA A 185 3.71 18.35 9.79
CA ALA A 185 3.49 17.06 10.46
C ALA A 185 2.96 16.01 9.49
N ALA A 186 1.95 16.38 8.69
CA ALA A 186 1.38 15.49 7.67
C ALA A 186 2.42 15.12 6.60
N VAL A 187 3.25 16.07 6.18
CA VAL A 187 4.33 15.83 5.19
C VAL A 187 5.39 14.89 5.77
N VAL A 188 5.80 15.06 7.03
CA VAL A 188 6.75 14.17 7.70
C VAL A 188 6.18 12.75 7.81
N LEU A 189 4.93 12.60 8.25
CA LEU A 189 4.28 11.29 8.34
C LEU A 189 4.09 10.64 6.96
N PHE A 190 3.77 11.42 5.94
CA PHE A 190 3.76 10.97 4.55
C PHE A 190 5.14 10.45 4.13
N ALA A 191 6.21 11.19 4.46
CA ALA A 191 7.59 10.77 4.16
C ALA A 191 7.98 9.50 4.93
N VAL A 192 7.55 9.33 6.19
CA VAL A 192 7.72 8.08 6.94
C VAL A 192 7.11 6.91 6.16
N MET A 193 5.87 7.03 5.70
CA MET A 193 5.18 6.00 4.94
C MET A 193 5.83 5.76 3.57
N PHE A 194 6.32 6.81 2.93
CA PHE A 194 7.04 6.70 1.66
C PHE A 194 8.33 5.88 1.82
N PHE A 195 9.16 6.19 2.80
CA PHE A 195 10.39 5.45 3.06
C PHE A 195 10.15 4.08 3.71
N TRP A 196 8.98 3.85 4.34
CA TRP A 196 8.56 2.55 4.84
C TRP A 196 8.15 1.58 3.73
N THR A 197 7.56 2.08 2.63
CA THR A 197 6.99 1.24 1.57
C THR A 197 8.01 0.28 0.94
N PRO A 198 9.23 0.68 0.52
CA PRO A 198 10.20 -0.25 -0.07
C PRO A 198 10.68 -1.33 0.92
N PRO A 199 11.11 -1.01 2.16
CA PRO A 199 11.53 -2.03 3.12
C PRO A 199 10.40 -2.97 3.57
N HIS A 200 9.14 -2.52 3.47
CA HIS A 200 7.98 -3.38 3.70
C HIS A 200 7.74 -4.34 2.52
N TYR A 201 7.69 -3.80 1.31
CA TYR A 201 7.22 -4.57 0.16
C TYR A 201 8.29 -5.45 -0.50
N TRP A 202 9.56 -5.00 -0.52
CA TRP A 202 10.62 -5.79 -1.15
C TRP A 202 10.85 -7.17 -0.50
N PRO A 203 10.80 -7.37 0.82
CA PRO A 203 10.85 -8.69 1.42
C PRO A 203 9.75 -9.62 0.91
N LEU A 204 8.50 -9.12 0.79
CA LEU A 204 7.41 -9.88 0.21
C LEU A 204 7.69 -10.22 -1.26
N SER A 205 8.16 -9.26 -2.05
CA SER A 205 8.47 -9.49 -3.47
C SER A 205 9.70 -10.39 -3.69
N MET A 206 10.63 -10.47 -2.73
CA MET A 206 11.69 -11.51 -2.72
C MET A 206 11.09 -12.91 -2.61
N LYS A 207 10.08 -13.09 -1.75
CA LYS A 207 9.37 -14.36 -1.55
C LYS A 207 8.63 -14.84 -2.80
N VAL A 208 8.03 -13.91 -3.55
CA VAL A 208 7.20 -14.21 -4.73
C VAL A 208 7.83 -13.73 -6.05
N LYS A 209 9.16 -13.63 -6.10
CA LYS A 209 9.88 -13.11 -7.25
C LYS A 209 9.63 -13.89 -8.55
N GLU A 210 9.41 -15.20 -8.43
CA GLU A 210 9.19 -16.09 -9.57
C GLU A 210 7.87 -15.78 -10.28
N ASP A 211 6.81 -15.45 -9.53
CA ASP A 211 5.54 -14.99 -10.09
C ASP A 211 5.73 -13.70 -10.90
N TYR A 212 6.47 -12.74 -10.35
CA TYR A 212 6.75 -11.48 -11.06
C TYR A 212 7.64 -11.68 -12.30
N ALA A 213 8.63 -12.56 -12.20
CA ALA A 213 9.50 -12.90 -13.34
C ALA A 213 8.70 -13.55 -14.48
N ARG A 214 7.79 -14.48 -14.14
CA ARG A 214 6.92 -15.18 -15.10
C ARG A 214 6.09 -14.23 -15.96
N VAL A 215 5.65 -13.11 -15.40
CA VAL A 215 4.82 -12.12 -16.10
C VAL A 215 5.60 -10.89 -16.58
N GLY A 216 6.92 -10.93 -16.50
CA GLY A 216 7.80 -9.86 -16.97
C GLY A 216 7.70 -8.52 -16.19
N VAL A 217 7.19 -8.55 -14.94
CA VAL A 217 7.15 -7.36 -14.09
C VAL A 217 8.52 -7.17 -13.40
N PRO A 218 9.25 -6.08 -13.69
CA PRO A 218 10.64 -5.91 -13.26
C PRO A 218 10.73 -5.43 -11.80
N MET A 219 10.17 -6.20 -10.84
CA MET A 219 10.37 -5.90 -9.42
C MET A 219 11.84 -5.92 -9.07
N LEU A 220 12.30 -5.06 -8.14
CA LEU A 220 13.71 -4.99 -7.79
C LEU A 220 14.33 -6.36 -7.46
N PRO A 221 13.68 -7.28 -6.70
CA PRO A 221 14.22 -8.62 -6.47
C PRO A 221 14.28 -9.52 -7.71
N VAL A 222 13.55 -9.20 -8.78
CA VAL A 222 13.61 -9.94 -10.06
C VAL A 222 14.88 -9.58 -10.84
N VAL A 223 15.24 -8.30 -10.84
CA VAL A 223 16.31 -7.74 -11.66
C VAL A 223 17.62 -7.52 -10.90
N ALA A 224 17.62 -7.67 -9.59
CA ALA A 224 18.78 -7.46 -8.74
C ALA A 224 19.02 -8.63 -7.77
N SER A 225 20.29 -8.81 -7.35
CA SER A 225 20.65 -9.82 -6.36
C SER A 225 20.08 -9.52 -4.97
N ASN A 226 19.89 -10.56 -4.14
CA ASN A 226 19.44 -10.41 -2.76
C ASN A 226 20.33 -9.45 -1.96
N ARG A 227 21.65 -9.41 -2.24
CA ARG A 227 22.59 -8.48 -1.59
C ARG A 227 22.24 -7.02 -1.91
N VAL A 228 21.93 -6.71 -3.17
CA VAL A 228 21.54 -5.35 -3.62
C VAL A 228 20.21 -4.96 -2.99
N VAL A 229 19.21 -5.84 -3.06
CA VAL A 229 17.89 -5.59 -2.46
C VAL A 229 18.00 -5.33 -0.95
N ALA A 230 18.73 -6.17 -0.22
CA ALA A 230 18.91 -6.03 1.22
C ALA A 230 19.66 -4.74 1.58
N ARG A 231 20.64 -4.29 0.77
CA ARG A 231 21.30 -2.99 0.94
C ARG A 231 20.32 -1.83 0.79
N GLN A 232 19.46 -1.87 -0.22
CA GLN A 232 18.44 -0.85 -0.44
C GLN A 232 17.43 -0.83 0.73
N ILE A 233 16.99 -2.00 1.21
CA ILE A 233 16.14 -2.09 2.40
C ILE A 233 16.77 -1.36 3.60
N VAL A 234 18.05 -1.59 3.87
CA VAL A 234 18.76 -0.91 4.99
C VAL A 234 18.80 0.60 4.78
N LEU A 235 19.13 1.07 3.57
CA LEU A 235 19.22 2.51 3.28
C LEU A 235 17.87 3.20 3.50
N TYR A 236 16.78 2.66 2.94
CA TYR A 236 15.43 3.21 3.14
C TYR A 236 14.99 3.14 4.60
N SER A 237 15.38 2.08 5.33
CA SER A 237 15.08 1.92 6.76
C SER A 237 15.74 2.99 7.62
N TRP A 238 17.00 3.33 7.36
CA TRP A 238 17.69 4.42 8.07
C TRP A 238 17.01 5.77 7.81
N VAL A 239 16.68 6.08 6.56
CA VAL A 239 15.98 7.32 6.23
C VAL A 239 14.61 7.37 6.89
N MET A 240 13.84 6.27 6.85
CA MET A 240 12.54 6.16 7.49
C MET A 240 12.60 6.46 8.99
N VAL A 241 13.55 5.82 9.70
CA VAL A 241 13.71 6.03 11.16
C VAL A 241 14.14 7.48 11.44
N ALA A 242 15.10 8.02 10.68
CA ALA A 242 15.52 9.40 10.85
C ALA A 242 14.36 10.40 10.63
N VAL A 243 13.57 10.20 9.57
CA VAL A 243 12.39 11.04 9.28
C VAL A 243 11.33 10.91 10.36
N SER A 244 11.09 9.70 10.91
CA SER A 244 10.12 9.52 12.00
C SER A 244 10.46 10.34 13.26
N LEU A 245 11.73 10.56 13.53
CA LEU A 245 12.18 11.35 14.68
C LEU A 245 12.02 12.87 14.51
N LEU A 246 11.69 13.36 13.29
CA LEU A 246 11.54 14.80 13.03
C LEU A 246 10.28 15.41 13.66
N LEU A 247 9.25 14.62 13.97
CA LEU A 247 8.00 15.14 14.53
C LEU A 247 8.20 15.83 15.87
N THR A 248 9.11 15.32 16.70
CA THR A 248 9.37 15.87 18.03
C THR A 248 10.10 17.23 18.00
N PRO A 249 11.24 17.40 17.32
CA PRO A 249 11.89 18.71 17.23
C PRO A 249 11.06 19.75 16.47
N LEU A 250 10.11 19.32 15.64
CA LEU A 250 9.14 20.21 15.00
C LEU A 250 7.96 20.58 15.91
N GLY A 251 7.91 20.07 17.15
CA GLY A 251 6.89 20.41 18.15
C GLY A 251 5.56 19.68 18.00
N TYR A 252 5.47 18.66 17.12
CA TYR A 252 4.22 17.95 16.87
C TYR A 252 3.97 16.77 17.81
N THR A 253 5.05 16.18 18.38
CA THR A 253 4.99 15.03 19.30
C THR A 253 5.92 15.23 20.50
N GLY A 254 5.68 14.48 21.58
CA GLY A 254 6.44 14.53 22.81
C GLY A 254 7.38 13.32 23.01
N TRP A 255 7.77 13.14 24.28
CA TRP A 255 8.71 12.08 24.67
C TRP A 255 8.17 10.67 24.50
N PHE A 256 6.84 10.48 24.67
CA PHE A 256 6.23 9.17 24.51
C PHE A 256 6.42 8.67 23.08
N TYR A 257 6.02 9.49 22.08
CA TYR A 257 6.23 9.16 20.68
C TYR A 257 7.71 8.91 20.36
N THR A 258 8.59 9.81 20.82
CA THR A 258 10.04 9.70 20.58
C THR A 258 10.60 8.38 21.08
N SER A 259 10.22 7.98 22.31
CA SER A 259 10.67 6.72 22.91
C SER A 259 10.24 5.51 22.09
N VAL A 260 8.96 5.50 21.65
CA VAL A 260 8.46 4.42 20.79
C VAL A 260 9.18 4.41 19.43
N ALA A 261 9.38 5.58 18.81
CA ALA A 261 10.06 5.69 17.52
C ALA A 261 11.52 5.20 17.60
N LEU A 262 12.25 5.53 18.70
CA LEU A 262 13.62 5.07 18.93
C LEU A 262 13.69 3.56 19.17
N LEU A 263 12.84 3.01 20.04
CA LEU A 263 12.86 1.59 20.39
C LEU A 263 12.41 0.72 19.20
N ALA A 264 11.27 1.04 18.61
CA ALA A 264 10.76 0.31 17.46
C ALA A 264 11.67 0.48 16.23
N GLY A 265 12.20 1.69 16.01
CA GLY A 265 13.14 1.99 14.94
C GLY A 265 14.48 1.27 15.10
N GLY A 266 15.03 1.23 16.31
CA GLY A 266 16.26 0.48 16.62
C GLY A 266 16.12 -1.00 16.37
N PHE A 267 14.99 -1.60 16.82
CA PHE A 267 14.70 -3.02 16.56
C PHE A 267 14.50 -3.28 15.07
N TRP A 268 13.79 -2.40 14.37
CA TRP A 268 13.62 -2.48 12.92
C TRP A 268 14.96 -2.46 12.17
N LEU A 269 15.84 -1.52 12.52
CA LEU A 269 17.17 -1.42 11.90
C LEU A 269 18.00 -2.67 12.17
N TRP A 270 17.94 -3.23 13.38
CA TRP A 270 18.61 -4.49 13.71
C TRP A 270 18.14 -5.62 12.79
N GLU A 271 16.84 -5.80 12.58
CA GLU A 271 16.29 -6.83 11.68
C GLU A 271 16.67 -6.57 10.20
N ALA A 272 16.68 -5.32 9.75
CA ALA A 272 17.10 -4.96 8.39
C ALA A 272 18.58 -5.31 8.15
N HIS A 273 19.46 -4.99 9.11
CA HIS A 273 20.88 -5.36 9.07
C HIS A 273 21.07 -6.89 9.16
N ALA A 274 20.28 -7.58 9.97
CA ALA A 274 20.33 -9.04 10.07
C ALA A 274 19.96 -9.71 8.72
N LEU A 275 18.95 -9.17 7.99
CA LEU A 275 18.64 -9.60 6.62
C LEU A 275 19.82 -9.33 5.68
N GLN A 276 20.42 -8.13 5.75
CA GLN A 276 21.56 -7.77 4.90
C GLN A 276 22.76 -8.69 5.14
N ASN A 277 23.08 -9.02 6.39
CA ASN A 277 24.19 -9.91 6.74
C ASN A 277 23.96 -11.32 6.19
N ARG A 278 22.72 -11.86 6.30
CA ARG A 278 22.37 -13.15 5.68
C ARG A 278 22.53 -13.12 4.16
N ALA A 279 22.07 -12.04 3.51
CA ALA A 279 22.24 -11.87 2.07
C ALA A 279 23.71 -11.71 1.63
N LYS A 280 24.55 -11.03 2.42
CA LYS A 280 26.00 -10.92 2.18
C LYS A 280 26.70 -12.27 2.31
N ALA A 281 26.26 -13.13 3.26
CA ALA A 281 26.76 -14.48 3.44
C ALA A 281 26.27 -15.47 2.36
N GLY A 282 25.54 -15.01 1.34
CA GLY A 282 25.03 -15.87 0.26
C GLY A 282 23.83 -16.74 0.65
N ILE A 283 23.24 -16.52 1.83
CA ILE A 283 22.07 -17.28 2.28
C ILE A 283 20.86 -16.93 1.40
N ALA A 284 20.12 -17.95 0.96
CA ALA A 284 18.95 -17.83 0.10
C ALA A 284 17.80 -18.71 0.57
N GLY A 285 16.63 -18.58 -0.07
CA GLY A 285 15.42 -19.32 0.25
C GLY A 285 14.92 -19.05 1.68
N ALA A 286 14.25 -20.00 2.30
CA ALA A 286 13.64 -19.85 3.62
C ALA A 286 14.62 -19.41 4.74
N LYS A 287 15.93 -19.71 4.59
CA LYS A 287 16.97 -19.32 5.56
C LYS A 287 17.29 -17.83 5.51
N LEU A 288 16.91 -17.12 4.44
CA LEU A 288 17.08 -15.66 4.33
C LEU A 288 16.17 -14.92 5.31
N LYS A 289 15.01 -15.50 5.66
CA LYS A 289 14.01 -14.97 6.62
C LYS A 289 13.46 -13.59 6.22
N GLU A 290 13.27 -13.36 4.92
CA GLU A 290 12.72 -12.11 4.38
C GLU A 290 11.31 -11.82 4.92
N MET A 291 10.47 -12.86 5.09
CA MET A 291 9.12 -12.72 5.64
C MET A 291 9.09 -12.29 7.10
N ARG A 292 10.15 -12.54 7.87
CA ARG A 292 10.28 -12.02 9.23
C ARG A 292 10.33 -10.49 9.22
N LEU A 293 11.13 -9.91 8.33
CA LEU A 293 11.20 -8.46 8.17
C LEU A 293 9.87 -7.90 7.67
N PHE A 294 9.19 -8.58 6.73
CA PHE A 294 7.86 -8.18 6.26
C PHE A 294 6.85 -8.07 7.43
N HIS A 295 6.76 -9.05 8.30
CA HIS A 295 5.84 -9.00 9.43
C HIS A 295 6.23 -7.90 10.44
N TRP A 296 7.52 -7.75 10.72
CA TRP A 296 8.01 -6.69 11.61
C TRP A 296 7.74 -5.29 11.06
N SER A 297 7.68 -5.11 9.75
CA SER A 297 7.33 -3.83 9.15
C SER A 297 5.91 -3.38 9.51
N ILE A 298 4.97 -4.32 9.57
CA ILE A 298 3.59 -4.06 9.99
C ILE A 298 3.56 -3.70 11.48
N THR A 299 4.26 -4.46 12.31
CA THR A 299 4.38 -4.17 13.76
C THR A 299 4.98 -2.79 13.99
N TYR A 300 6.07 -2.44 13.30
CA TYR A 300 6.71 -1.13 13.41
C TYR A 300 5.73 0.02 13.10
N VAL A 301 5.06 -0.03 11.95
CA VAL A 301 4.14 1.05 11.56
C VAL A 301 2.95 1.13 12.50
N SER A 302 2.43 0.00 12.97
CA SER A 302 1.33 -0.04 13.93
C SER A 302 1.73 0.62 15.27
N LEU A 303 2.88 0.26 15.83
CA LEU A 303 3.38 0.85 17.08
C LEU A 303 3.63 2.36 16.92
N LEU A 304 4.24 2.77 15.81
CA LEU A 304 4.53 4.17 15.55
C LEU A 304 3.24 5.00 15.44
N PHE A 305 2.24 4.52 14.69
CA PHE A 305 0.99 5.26 14.52
C PHE A 305 0.08 5.19 15.76
N ILE A 306 0.14 4.13 16.55
CA ILE A 306 -0.49 4.12 17.88
C ILE A 306 0.15 5.22 18.76
N ALA A 307 1.49 5.33 18.75
CA ALA A 307 2.16 6.39 19.50
C ALA A 307 1.77 7.80 18.99
N VAL A 308 1.60 7.98 17.67
CA VAL A 308 1.07 9.22 17.07
C VAL A 308 -0.31 9.58 17.62
N ALA A 309 -1.19 8.59 17.80
CA ALA A 309 -2.55 8.82 18.32
C ALA A 309 -2.58 9.09 19.83
N VAL A 310 -1.70 8.46 20.59
CA VAL A 310 -1.68 8.53 22.07
C VAL A 310 -0.94 9.75 22.59
N ASP A 311 0.13 10.17 21.90
CA ASP A 311 1.01 11.25 22.35
C ASP A 311 0.28 12.57 22.67
N PRO A 312 -0.75 13.02 21.92
CA PRO A 312 -1.50 14.24 22.25
C PRO A 312 -2.18 14.24 23.64
N PHE A 313 -2.43 13.05 24.21
CA PHE A 313 -3.04 12.92 25.53
C PHE A 313 -2.03 12.89 26.69
N LEU A 314 -0.74 12.80 26.37
CA LEU A 314 0.35 12.68 27.35
C LEU A 314 1.24 13.94 27.43
N ARG A 315 0.88 14.97 26.71
CA ARG A 315 1.56 16.27 26.68
C ARG A 315 0.85 17.32 27.51
#